data_633953beb2e684eb648fe80ff6ef038e
#
_entry.id   633953beb2e684eb648fe80ff6ef038e
#
_cell.length_a   1.000
_cell.length_b   1.000
_cell.length_c   1.000
_cell.angle_alpha   90.00
_cell.angle_beta   90.00
_cell.angle_gamma   90.00
#
_symmetry.space_group_name_H-M   'P 1'
#
loop_
_entity.id
_entity.type
_entity.pdbx_description
1 polymer ?
#
loop_
_entity_poly.entity_id
_entity_poly.type
_entity_poly.pdbx_seq_one_letter_code
_entity_poly.pdbx_strand_id
1 'polypeptide(L)'
;MAVTNAFLPSTAVDHSGGFVRAHISRVPYLPGLDGMRAIAVVAVMIYHANNSWLPGGFLGVEMFFVISGYLITLLLIAERERTYRISLVDFWLRRARRLLPALFLLMGLLTLWTALFERDALGQLRGDVFAAFFYVSNWYQVWVGLGYTATGDFAPLRHLWSLAVEEQFYLVWPLVMVAFLGRTGTRRVANFSRWLFVGAIGITILVGLAYHPGVIGEPEVTPEAYWNVAGRPISKLDTLYLSTVARAGGLLLGAGFAMVWRPFAIVRGPLRDRGRAFDVVAVLAFAGFGWMCWNIHLVDPSGADGRLFRGGLFGAGILTLLIIAAVTHRGSAANRLLGGTVLTWIGTRSYGLYLFHWPIYQIIRNVAGNSLRLHEFLLAMIPTLIITELSYRFVETPIRIGGVGALTQRVRNREVRRPTGLLVGAVAITVVMAVFAGVALATADLKQNDITESLADGEDFTVSLSDAEIPVPVAIPPVTVASTTVSTRPTTTDPALVPTPTTLPNGAESAPGTTADPAPTTVPPTTVAPVVVPASTIPPPPTTLSPPPVAQFGVITDFSAITPLTLTP
;
A
#
# COMPACT_ATOMS: atom_id res chain seq x y z
N MET A 1 -32.59 -6.38 -17.66
CA MET A 1 -33.81 -7.15 -17.40
C MET A 1 -33.72 -7.81 -16.05
N ALA A 2 -34.64 -7.50 -15.25
CA ALA A 2 -35.07 -7.87 -13.93
C ALA A 2 -34.39 -9.06 -13.24
N VAL A 3 -33.65 -8.80 -12.17
CA VAL A 3 -33.50 -9.68 -11.01
C VAL A 3 -34.12 -8.94 -9.84
N THR A 4 -35.45 -8.92 -9.86
CA THR A 4 -36.27 -8.49 -8.75
C THR A 4 -36.87 -9.75 -8.11
N ASN A 5 -36.86 -9.76 -6.77
CA ASN A 5 -37.64 -10.65 -5.90
C ASN A 5 -37.09 -12.06 -5.58
N ALA A 6 -36.19 -12.08 -4.58
CA ALA A 6 -36.09 -13.24 -3.70
C ALA A 6 -35.62 -12.84 -2.29
N PHE A 7 -36.28 -11.87 -1.64
CA PHE A 7 -36.08 -11.57 -0.22
C PHE A 7 -37.40 -11.07 0.42
N LEU A 8 -38.39 -11.94 0.44
CA LEU A 8 -39.44 -11.86 1.45
C LEU A 8 -39.07 -12.83 2.58
N PRO A 9 -39.10 -12.41 3.85
CA PRO A 9 -38.91 -13.34 4.96
C PRO A 9 -40.10 -14.31 4.97
N SER A 10 -39.82 -15.60 4.79
CA SER A 10 -40.75 -16.65 5.11
C SER A 10 -41.08 -16.55 6.60
N THR A 11 -42.22 -16.01 6.94
CA THR A 11 -42.83 -16.12 8.26
C THR A 11 -43.37 -17.54 8.37
N ALA A 12 -42.55 -18.49 8.77
CA ALA A 12 -43.01 -19.75 9.30
C ALA A 12 -43.60 -19.46 10.68
N VAL A 13 -44.91 -19.40 10.77
CA VAL A 13 -45.66 -19.39 12.04
C VAL A 13 -45.66 -20.82 12.52
N ASP A 14 -44.87 -21.12 13.55
CA ASP A 14 -44.97 -22.36 14.31
C ASP A 14 -46.10 -22.20 15.34
N HIS A 15 -47.09 -23.10 15.30
CA HIS A 15 -48.28 -23.06 16.12
C HIS A 15 -48.06 -23.41 17.61
N SER A 16 -46.84 -23.47 18.07
CA SER A 16 -46.50 -23.68 19.48
C SER A 16 -46.11 -22.38 20.19
N GLY A 17 -46.97 -21.41 20.34
CA GLY A 17 -47.00 -20.26 21.27
C GLY A 17 -45.67 -19.68 21.85
N GLY A 18 -44.51 -20.10 21.37
CA GLY A 18 -43.19 -19.61 21.77
C GLY A 18 -42.70 -18.52 20.82
N PHE A 19 -42.38 -17.36 21.37
CA PHE A 19 -41.68 -16.31 20.63
C PHE A 19 -40.43 -16.90 19.95
N VAL A 20 -40.53 -17.27 18.68
CA VAL A 20 -39.39 -17.61 17.85
C VAL A 20 -38.54 -16.38 17.78
N ARG A 21 -37.41 -16.36 18.52
CA ARG A 21 -36.36 -15.37 18.36
C ARG A 21 -35.96 -15.42 16.89
N ALA A 22 -36.37 -14.42 16.13
CA ALA A 22 -35.96 -14.27 14.75
C ALA A 22 -34.42 -14.26 14.73
N HIS A 23 -33.81 -15.35 14.28
CA HIS A 23 -32.36 -15.47 14.13
C HIS A 23 -31.91 -14.47 13.07
N ILE A 24 -31.52 -13.29 13.50
CA ILE A 24 -30.92 -12.24 12.64
C ILE A 24 -29.47 -12.62 12.40
N SER A 25 -29.25 -13.60 11.53
CA SER A 25 -27.93 -14.21 11.35
C SER A 25 -27.35 -14.11 9.94
N ARG A 26 -27.90 -13.23 9.08
CA ARG A 26 -27.30 -12.93 7.78
C ARG A 26 -26.86 -11.47 7.75
N VAL A 27 -25.56 -11.26 7.48
CA VAL A 27 -25.06 -9.92 7.17
C VAL A 27 -25.75 -9.48 5.87
N PRO A 28 -26.46 -8.34 5.84
CA PRO A 28 -27.05 -7.86 4.60
C PRO A 28 -25.95 -7.46 3.63
N TYR A 29 -26.25 -7.41 2.36
CA TYR A 29 -25.39 -6.76 1.38
C TYR A 29 -25.31 -5.26 1.73
N LEU A 30 -24.08 -4.74 1.81
CA LEU A 30 -23.77 -3.37 2.22
C LEU A 30 -23.10 -2.62 1.03
N PRO A 31 -23.92 -2.11 0.09
CA PRO A 31 -23.40 -1.52 -1.15
C PRO A 31 -22.52 -0.29 -0.91
N GLY A 32 -22.75 0.47 0.17
CA GLY A 32 -21.90 1.60 0.56
C GLY A 32 -20.45 1.21 0.84
N LEU A 33 -20.19 -0.03 1.31
CA LEU A 33 -18.82 -0.52 1.48
C LEU A 33 -18.13 -0.81 0.15
N ASP A 34 -18.88 -1.25 -0.86
CA ASP A 34 -18.31 -1.38 -2.21
C ASP A 34 -17.99 0.00 -2.81
N GLY A 35 -18.84 1.01 -2.53
CA GLY A 35 -18.55 2.39 -2.90
C GLY A 35 -17.27 2.95 -2.23
N MET A 36 -17.06 2.64 -0.95
CA MET A 36 -15.80 2.99 -0.28
C MET A 36 -14.59 2.31 -0.93
N ARG A 37 -14.70 1.02 -1.29
CA ARG A 37 -13.66 0.31 -2.01
C ARG A 37 -13.37 0.92 -3.38
N ALA A 38 -14.39 1.44 -4.06
CA ALA A 38 -14.23 2.14 -5.32
C ALA A 38 -13.38 3.40 -5.14
N ILE A 39 -13.68 4.22 -4.14
CA ILE A 39 -12.91 5.43 -3.83
C ILE A 39 -11.47 5.05 -3.46
N ALA A 40 -11.29 4.04 -2.61
CA ALA A 40 -9.98 3.59 -2.17
C ALA A 40 -9.10 3.10 -3.34
N VAL A 41 -9.63 2.25 -4.23
CA VAL A 41 -8.85 1.76 -5.36
C VAL A 41 -8.50 2.86 -6.35
N VAL A 42 -9.43 3.78 -6.62
CA VAL A 42 -9.18 4.91 -7.52
C VAL A 42 -8.10 5.83 -6.95
N ALA A 43 -8.14 6.14 -5.65
CA ALA A 43 -7.10 6.94 -5.00
C ALA A 43 -5.72 6.29 -5.12
N VAL A 44 -5.62 4.98 -4.88
CA VAL A 44 -4.37 4.22 -5.03
C VAL A 44 -3.89 4.24 -6.48
N MET A 45 -4.77 4.04 -7.46
CA MET A 45 -4.41 4.03 -8.87
C MET A 45 -3.90 5.39 -9.35
N ILE A 46 -4.52 6.49 -8.89
CA ILE A 46 -4.05 7.87 -9.17
C ILE A 46 -2.65 8.08 -8.57
N TYR A 47 -2.46 7.72 -7.30
CA TYR A 47 -1.16 7.79 -6.62
C TYR A 47 -0.08 6.98 -7.35
N HIS A 48 -0.43 5.75 -7.74
CA HIS A 48 0.50 4.88 -8.46
C HIS A 48 0.80 5.38 -9.87
N ALA A 49 -0.09 6.08 -10.53
CA ALA A 49 0.19 6.68 -11.84
C ALA A 49 1.15 7.86 -11.72
N ASN A 50 0.83 8.78 -10.83
CA ASN A 50 1.65 9.94 -10.54
C ASN A 50 1.34 10.46 -9.12
N ASN A 51 2.31 10.31 -8.23
CA ASN A 51 2.16 10.68 -6.83
C ASN A 51 1.98 12.21 -6.62
N SER A 52 2.35 13.05 -7.58
CA SER A 52 2.10 14.49 -7.50
C SER A 52 0.62 14.87 -7.65
N TRP A 53 -0.21 14.01 -8.26
CA TRP A 53 -1.64 14.28 -8.43
C TRP A 53 -2.45 14.05 -7.13
N LEU A 54 -2.06 13.04 -6.35
CA LEU A 54 -2.69 12.72 -5.08
C LEU A 54 -1.64 12.09 -4.14
N PRO A 55 -0.80 12.91 -3.49
CA PRO A 55 0.36 12.44 -2.74
C PRO A 55 0.07 11.38 -1.68
N GLY A 56 -1.07 11.50 -1.00
CA GLY A 56 -1.53 10.55 0.02
C GLY A 56 -2.55 9.52 -0.49
N GLY A 57 -2.69 9.35 -1.81
CA GLY A 57 -3.63 8.37 -2.39
C GLY A 57 -3.36 6.93 -1.95
N PHE A 58 -2.14 6.60 -1.53
CA PHE A 58 -1.78 5.33 -0.92
C PHE A 58 -2.54 5.03 0.38
N LEU A 59 -3.11 6.03 1.06
CA LEU A 59 -3.98 5.84 2.23
C LEU A 59 -5.26 5.06 1.88
N GLY A 60 -5.62 4.94 0.59
CA GLY A 60 -6.65 4.01 0.14
C GLY A 60 -6.38 2.57 0.56
N VAL A 61 -5.11 2.14 0.68
CA VAL A 61 -4.75 0.81 1.22
C VAL A 61 -5.14 0.69 2.69
N GLU A 62 -4.96 1.76 3.49
CA GLU A 62 -5.40 1.76 4.89
C GLU A 62 -6.92 1.64 4.99
N MET A 63 -7.67 2.33 4.12
CA MET A 63 -9.13 2.18 4.03
C MET A 63 -9.51 0.72 3.70
N PHE A 64 -8.80 0.04 2.81
CA PHE A 64 -9.01 -1.38 2.54
C PHE A 64 -8.79 -2.24 3.78
N PHE A 65 -7.72 -2.04 4.53
CA PHE A 65 -7.42 -2.80 5.74
C PHE A 65 -8.53 -2.65 6.78
N VAL A 66 -9.01 -1.44 7.02
CA VAL A 66 -10.12 -1.20 7.97
C VAL A 66 -11.42 -1.88 7.50
N ILE A 67 -11.78 -1.74 6.21
CA ILE A 67 -12.97 -2.41 5.63
C ILE A 67 -12.84 -3.93 5.75
N SER A 68 -11.65 -4.48 5.51
CA SER A 68 -11.36 -5.91 5.58
C SER A 68 -11.48 -6.45 6.99
N GLY A 69 -10.87 -5.78 7.96
CA GLY A 69 -11.02 -6.12 9.38
C GLY A 69 -12.47 -6.10 9.83
N TYR A 70 -13.22 -5.07 9.41
CA TYR A 70 -14.64 -4.93 9.71
C TYR A 70 -15.48 -6.07 9.10
N LEU A 71 -15.40 -6.29 7.79
CA LEU A 71 -16.23 -7.27 7.09
C LEU A 71 -15.95 -8.69 7.56
N ILE A 72 -14.70 -9.09 7.69
CA ILE A 72 -14.35 -10.45 8.10
C ILE A 72 -14.83 -10.73 9.50
N THR A 73 -14.62 -9.82 10.43
CA THR A 73 -15.08 -9.97 11.80
C THR A 73 -16.60 -10.05 11.88
N LEU A 74 -17.29 -9.19 11.14
CA LEU A 74 -18.76 -9.21 11.07
C LEU A 74 -19.30 -10.54 10.52
N LEU A 75 -18.67 -11.10 9.47
CA LEU A 75 -19.04 -12.38 8.87
C LEU A 75 -18.79 -13.55 9.84
N LEU A 76 -17.67 -13.57 10.55
CA LEU A 76 -17.34 -14.62 11.53
C LEU A 76 -18.31 -14.59 12.73
N ILE A 77 -18.66 -13.41 13.23
CA ILE A 77 -19.66 -13.25 14.29
C ILE A 77 -21.03 -13.75 13.81
N ALA A 78 -21.45 -13.34 12.61
CA ALA A 78 -22.74 -13.75 12.04
C ALA A 78 -22.79 -15.27 11.78
N GLU A 79 -21.70 -15.87 11.32
CA GLU A 79 -21.61 -17.33 11.17
C GLU A 79 -21.74 -18.03 12.52
N ARG A 80 -21.04 -17.55 13.56
CA ARG A 80 -21.13 -18.09 14.93
C ARG A 80 -22.54 -17.97 15.52
N GLU A 81 -23.20 -16.84 15.31
CA GLU A 81 -24.58 -16.62 15.81
C GLU A 81 -25.60 -17.51 15.10
N ARG A 82 -25.38 -17.85 13.84
CA ARG A 82 -26.28 -18.67 13.03
C ARG A 82 -26.09 -20.17 13.26
N THR A 83 -24.83 -20.63 13.28
CA THR A 83 -24.48 -22.07 13.24
C THR A 83 -23.89 -22.58 14.53
N TYR A 84 -23.72 -21.69 15.54
CA TYR A 84 -23.05 -21.97 16.82
C TYR A 84 -21.58 -22.43 16.69
N ARG A 85 -21.04 -22.38 15.47
CA ARG A 85 -19.63 -22.73 15.18
C ARG A 85 -19.12 -21.87 14.01
N ILE A 86 -17.81 -21.80 13.86
CA ILE A 86 -17.13 -21.18 12.71
C ILE A 86 -16.44 -22.31 11.96
N SER A 87 -16.75 -22.49 10.67
CA SER A 87 -16.08 -23.43 9.80
C SER A 87 -14.84 -22.77 9.19
N LEU A 88 -13.65 -23.06 9.72
CA LEU A 88 -12.39 -22.50 9.22
C LEU A 88 -12.13 -22.92 7.77
N VAL A 89 -12.37 -24.21 7.46
CA VAL A 89 -12.14 -24.75 6.10
C VAL A 89 -13.02 -24.03 5.08
N ASP A 90 -14.33 -23.91 5.37
CA ASP A 90 -15.25 -23.19 4.47
C ASP A 90 -14.90 -21.72 4.34
N PHE A 91 -14.43 -21.10 5.43
CA PHE A 91 -13.97 -19.71 5.40
C PHE A 91 -12.80 -19.54 4.43
N TRP A 92 -11.72 -20.33 4.60
CA TRP A 92 -10.54 -20.23 3.75
C TRP A 92 -10.83 -20.65 2.29
N LEU A 93 -11.65 -21.67 2.05
CA LEU A 93 -12.06 -22.05 0.71
C LEU A 93 -12.85 -20.95 0.00
N ARG A 94 -13.76 -20.26 0.70
CA ARG A 94 -14.47 -19.11 0.11
C ARG A 94 -13.50 -17.98 -0.27
N ARG A 95 -12.46 -17.74 0.54
CA ARG A 95 -11.42 -16.75 0.25
C ARG A 95 -10.55 -17.17 -0.91
N ALA A 96 -10.03 -18.38 -0.89
CA ALA A 96 -9.23 -18.94 -1.98
C ALA A 96 -9.95 -18.86 -3.33
N ARG A 97 -11.23 -19.26 -3.39
CA ARG A 97 -12.04 -19.15 -4.62
C ARG A 97 -12.27 -17.72 -5.09
N ARG A 98 -12.15 -16.74 -4.20
CA ARG A 98 -12.32 -15.34 -4.54
C ARG A 98 -11.05 -14.69 -5.06
N LEU A 99 -9.88 -15.04 -4.52
CA LEU A 99 -8.64 -14.28 -4.70
C LEU A 99 -7.63 -15.00 -5.60
N LEU A 100 -7.42 -16.31 -5.39
CA LEU A 100 -6.42 -17.08 -6.12
C LEU A 100 -6.61 -17.09 -7.64
N PRO A 101 -7.85 -17.17 -8.20
CA PRO A 101 -8.00 -17.27 -9.65
C PRO A 101 -7.44 -16.06 -10.41
N ALA A 102 -7.71 -14.84 -9.94
CA ALA A 102 -7.19 -13.64 -10.57
C ALA A 102 -5.69 -13.44 -10.31
N LEU A 103 -5.20 -13.81 -9.11
CA LEU A 103 -3.77 -13.78 -8.81
C LEU A 103 -2.98 -14.70 -9.73
N PHE A 104 -3.44 -15.95 -9.95
CA PHE A 104 -2.79 -16.89 -10.86
C PHE A 104 -2.84 -16.41 -12.32
N LEU A 105 -3.97 -15.81 -12.72
CA LEU A 105 -4.08 -15.20 -14.03
C LEU A 105 -3.05 -14.06 -14.21
N LEU A 106 -2.91 -13.18 -13.22
CA LEU A 106 -1.91 -12.13 -13.23
C LEU A 106 -0.50 -12.71 -13.37
N MET A 107 -0.13 -13.64 -12.47
CA MET A 107 1.21 -14.24 -12.48
C MET A 107 1.52 -14.90 -13.83
N GLY A 108 0.55 -15.64 -14.39
CA GLY A 108 0.71 -16.29 -15.71
C GLY A 108 0.88 -15.29 -16.84
N LEU A 109 0.03 -14.27 -16.92
CA LEU A 109 0.10 -13.23 -17.95
C LEU A 109 1.39 -12.42 -17.85
N LEU A 110 1.78 -12.05 -16.63
CA LEU A 110 2.98 -11.27 -16.39
C LEU A 110 4.24 -12.07 -16.71
N THR A 111 4.33 -13.34 -16.27
CA THR A 111 5.48 -14.19 -16.60
C THR A 111 5.60 -14.40 -18.12
N LEU A 112 4.46 -14.61 -18.79
CA LEU A 112 4.45 -14.72 -20.26
C LEU A 112 4.96 -13.44 -20.91
N TRP A 113 4.45 -12.29 -20.48
CA TRP A 113 4.88 -10.99 -21.01
C TRP A 113 6.37 -10.75 -20.78
N THR A 114 6.85 -10.96 -19.55
CA THR A 114 8.27 -10.79 -19.18
C THR A 114 9.16 -11.75 -19.98
N ALA A 115 8.76 -13.00 -20.17
CA ALA A 115 9.52 -13.97 -20.95
C ALA A 115 9.64 -13.61 -22.44
N LEU A 116 8.67 -12.86 -22.98
CA LEU A 116 8.67 -12.46 -24.38
C LEU A 116 9.39 -11.13 -24.62
N PHE A 117 9.30 -10.19 -23.70
CA PHE A 117 9.70 -8.80 -23.91
C PHE A 117 10.80 -8.29 -22.96
N GLU A 118 10.95 -8.90 -21.74
CA GLU A 118 11.85 -8.41 -20.69
C GLU A 118 12.56 -9.59 -19.99
N ARG A 119 13.26 -10.40 -20.77
CA ARG A 119 13.86 -11.67 -20.28
C ARG A 119 14.82 -11.45 -19.11
N ASP A 120 15.54 -10.34 -19.09
CA ASP A 120 16.51 -10.02 -18.05
C ASP A 120 15.85 -9.79 -16.69
N ALA A 121 14.56 -9.40 -16.67
CA ALA A 121 13.79 -9.26 -15.44
C ALA A 121 13.20 -10.57 -14.89
N LEU A 122 13.31 -11.70 -15.62
CA LEU A 122 12.73 -12.98 -15.19
C LEU A 122 13.33 -13.51 -13.87
N GLY A 123 14.62 -13.34 -13.68
CA GLY A 123 15.31 -13.78 -12.46
C GLY A 123 14.75 -13.12 -11.20
N GLN A 124 14.57 -11.80 -11.25
CA GLN A 124 13.96 -11.02 -10.17
C GLN A 124 12.48 -11.38 -10.01
N LEU A 125 11.74 -11.46 -11.13
CA LEU A 125 10.32 -11.83 -11.12
C LEU A 125 10.07 -13.20 -10.47
N ARG A 126 11.00 -14.16 -10.58
CA ARG A 126 10.90 -15.47 -9.94
C ARG A 126 10.72 -15.37 -8.43
N GLY A 127 11.54 -14.54 -7.76
CA GLY A 127 11.42 -14.32 -6.32
C GLY A 127 10.09 -13.67 -5.94
N ASP A 128 9.67 -12.65 -6.70
CA ASP A 128 8.39 -11.96 -6.49
C ASP A 128 7.18 -12.88 -6.70
N VAL A 129 7.19 -13.72 -7.75
CA VAL A 129 6.12 -14.70 -8.02
C VAL A 129 6.03 -15.73 -6.90
N PHE A 130 7.16 -16.25 -6.43
CA PHE A 130 7.20 -17.18 -5.32
C PHE A 130 6.66 -16.54 -4.03
N ALA A 131 7.11 -15.34 -3.72
CA ALA A 131 6.64 -14.60 -2.55
C ALA A 131 5.14 -14.23 -2.65
N ALA A 132 4.64 -13.91 -3.84
CA ALA A 132 3.23 -13.65 -4.10
C ALA A 132 2.37 -14.89 -3.94
N PHE A 133 2.84 -16.04 -4.44
CA PHE A 133 2.14 -17.32 -4.32
C PHE A 133 1.88 -17.71 -2.86
N PHE A 134 2.86 -17.49 -1.98
CA PHE A 134 2.74 -17.77 -0.55
C PHE A 134 2.23 -16.61 0.30
N TYR A 135 1.85 -15.50 -0.32
CA TYR A 135 1.42 -14.29 0.37
C TYR A 135 2.44 -13.78 1.40
N VAL A 136 3.72 -13.80 1.04
CA VAL A 136 4.84 -13.27 1.84
C VAL A 136 5.60 -12.14 1.13
N SER A 137 5.01 -11.55 0.09
CA SER A 137 5.64 -10.49 -0.72
C SER A 137 6.11 -9.30 0.14
N ASN A 138 5.38 -8.95 1.20
CA ASN A 138 5.74 -7.87 2.09
C ASN A 138 7.05 -8.14 2.85
N TRP A 139 7.22 -9.36 3.37
CA TRP A 139 8.45 -9.76 4.07
C TRP A 139 9.61 -9.98 3.10
N TYR A 140 9.32 -10.53 1.92
CA TYR A 140 10.31 -10.70 0.87
C TYR A 140 10.89 -9.35 0.44
N GLN A 141 10.06 -8.35 0.17
CA GLN A 141 10.51 -7.00 -0.22
C GLN A 141 11.36 -6.34 0.87
N VAL A 142 10.97 -6.46 2.14
CA VAL A 142 11.79 -6.00 3.27
C VAL A 142 13.15 -6.70 3.31
N TRP A 143 13.16 -8.01 3.08
CA TRP A 143 14.37 -8.83 3.17
C TRP A 143 15.38 -8.56 2.05
N VAL A 144 14.90 -8.37 0.82
CA VAL A 144 15.77 -8.11 -0.34
C VAL A 144 16.14 -6.63 -0.50
N GLY A 145 15.59 -5.74 0.34
CA GLY A 145 15.83 -4.30 0.23
C GLY A 145 15.15 -3.61 -0.95
N LEU A 146 14.29 -4.31 -1.68
CA LEU A 146 13.46 -3.77 -2.78
C LEU A 146 12.15 -3.23 -2.23
N GLY A 147 12.23 -2.42 -1.18
CA GLY A 147 11.09 -1.85 -0.49
C GLY A 147 10.24 -0.93 -1.38
N TYR A 148 9.16 -0.43 -0.81
CA TYR A 148 8.21 0.43 -1.52
C TYR A 148 8.82 1.77 -1.98
N THR A 149 9.90 2.17 -1.35
CA THR A 149 10.64 3.41 -1.63
C THR A 149 11.77 3.24 -2.64
N ALA A 150 12.14 2.01 -2.99
CA ALA A 150 13.16 1.75 -4.00
C ALA A 150 12.74 2.28 -5.37
N THR A 151 13.60 3.11 -5.97
CA THR A 151 13.37 3.76 -7.28
C THR A 151 14.14 3.02 -8.36
N GLY A 152 13.55 2.93 -9.55
CA GLY A 152 14.27 2.57 -10.78
C GLY A 152 14.07 1.15 -11.30
N ASP A 153 13.74 0.16 -10.47
CA ASP A 153 13.65 -1.22 -10.95
C ASP A 153 12.26 -1.59 -11.46
N PHE A 154 12.22 -2.40 -12.52
CA PHE A 154 11.00 -3.04 -13.00
C PHE A 154 10.48 -4.04 -11.95
N ALA A 155 9.54 -3.62 -11.11
CA ALA A 155 8.99 -4.41 -10.02
C ALA A 155 7.45 -4.55 -10.13
N PRO A 156 6.97 -5.33 -11.11
CA PRO A 156 5.54 -5.39 -11.46
C PRO A 156 4.66 -6.06 -10.42
N LEU A 157 5.21 -6.76 -9.44
CA LEU A 157 4.47 -7.39 -8.34
C LEU A 157 4.66 -6.68 -6.98
N ARG A 158 5.36 -5.55 -6.95
CA ARG A 158 5.66 -4.82 -5.71
C ARG A 158 4.39 -4.48 -4.89
N HIS A 159 3.31 -4.09 -5.54
CA HIS A 159 2.04 -3.74 -4.89
C HIS A 159 1.37 -4.90 -4.13
N LEU A 160 1.75 -6.15 -4.39
CA LEU A 160 1.18 -7.33 -3.73
C LEU A 160 1.52 -7.44 -2.23
N TRP A 161 2.43 -6.60 -1.71
CA TRP A 161 2.72 -6.53 -0.28
C TRP A 161 1.46 -6.32 0.57
N SER A 162 0.55 -5.47 0.12
CA SER A 162 -0.66 -5.16 0.87
C SER A 162 -1.64 -6.33 0.92
N LEU A 163 -1.74 -7.08 -0.19
CA LEU A 163 -2.52 -8.32 -0.22
C LEU A 163 -1.91 -9.39 0.69
N ALA A 164 -0.57 -9.47 0.77
CA ALA A 164 0.10 -10.38 1.69
C ALA A 164 -0.26 -10.07 3.14
N VAL A 165 -0.23 -8.80 3.55
CA VAL A 165 -0.66 -8.35 4.89
C VAL A 165 -2.11 -8.78 5.17
N GLU A 166 -3.00 -8.56 4.21
CA GLU A 166 -4.42 -8.87 4.35
C GLU A 166 -4.67 -10.38 4.48
N GLU A 167 -4.02 -11.21 3.65
CA GLU A 167 -4.20 -12.66 3.67
C GLU A 167 -3.56 -13.33 4.89
N GLN A 168 -2.43 -12.81 5.38
CA GLN A 168 -1.85 -13.23 6.66
C GLN A 168 -2.81 -12.96 7.82
N PHE A 169 -3.48 -11.80 7.81
CA PHE A 169 -4.53 -11.52 8.78
C PHE A 169 -5.71 -12.51 8.64
N TYR A 170 -6.15 -12.82 7.43
CA TYR A 170 -7.23 -13.79 7.19
C TYR A 170 -6.86 -15.24 7.55
N LEU A 171 -5.59 -15.57 7.58
CA LEU A 171 -5.12 -16.85 8.09
C LEU A 171 -5.25 -16.93 9.61
N VAL A 172 -4.80 -15.89 10.31
CA VAL A 172 -4.71 -15.88 11.79
C VAL A 172 -6.02 -15.47 12.46
N TRP A 173 -6.73 -14.46 11.92
CA TRP A 173 -7.88 -13.86 12.57
C TRP A 173 -9.05 -14.82 12.85
N PRO A 174 -9.46 -15.71 11.92
CA PRO A 174 -10.50 -16.70 12.21
C PRO A 174 -10.13 -17.65 13.35
N LEU A 175 -8.87 -18.01 13.49
CA LEU A 175 -8.38 -18.84 14.61
C LEU A 175 -8.55 -18.10 15.94
N VAL A 176 -8.16 -16.83 15.99
CA VAL A 176 -8.37 -15.95 17.16
C VAL A 176 -9.86 -15.85 17.50
N MET A 177 -10.71 -15.68 16.49
CA MET A 177 -12.17 -15.59 16.69
C MET A 177 -12.77 -16.91 17.17
N VAL A 178 -12.32 -18.04 16.66
CA VAL A 178 -12.76 -19.37 17.15
C VAL A 178 -12.34 -19.55 18.59
N ALA A 179 -11.08 -19.26 18.94
CA ALA A 179 -10.59 -19.39 20.32
C ALA A 179 -11.34 -18.47 21.29
N PHE A 180 -11.61 -17.25 20.87
CA PHE A 180 -12.32 -16.27 21.69
C PHE A 180 -13.80 -16.61 21.84
N LEU A 181 -14.54 -16.77 20.73
CA LEU A 181 -15.97 -17.05 20.75
C LEU A 181 -16.31 -18.46 21.25
N GLY A 182 -15.39 -19.42 21.11
CA GLY A 182 -15.51 -20.76 21.66
C GLY A 182 -15.55 -20.75 23.19
N ARG A 183 -14.74 -19.91 23.82
CA ARG A 183 -14.63 -19.80 25.29
C ARG A 183 -15.69 -18.90 25.92
N THR A 184 -16.02 -17.78 25.26
CA THR A 184 -16.82 -16.70 25.88
C THR A 184 -18.19 -16.51 25.25
N GLY A 185 -18.44 -17.12 24.10
CA GLY A 185 -19.61 -16.82 23.29
C GLY A 185 -19.61 -15.35 22.84
N THR A 186 -20.75 -14.86 22.39
CA THR A 186 -20.88 -13.47 21.91
C THR A 186 -21.08 -12.43 23.04
N ARG A 187 -21.18 -12.86 24.30
CA ARG A 187 -21.48 -11.95 25.42
C ARG A 187 -20.34 -10.97 25.75
N ARG A 188 -19.08 -11.34 25.51
CA ARG A 188 -17.90 -10.53 25.83
C ARG A 188 -17.27 -9.81 24.63
N VAL A 189 -17.98 -9.81 23.50
CA VAL A 189 -17.45 -9.23 22.24
C VAL A 189 -17.12 -7.74 22.39
N ALA A 190 -17.95 -6.98 23.12
CA ALA A 190 -17.69 -5.57 23.37
C ALA A 190 -16.42 -5.31 24.20
N ASN A 191 -16.11 -6.20 25.17
CA ASN A 191 -14.87 -6.07 25.96
C ASN A 191 -13.65 -6.43 25.10
N PHE A 192 -13.76 -7.43 24.24
CA PHE A 192 -12.68 -7.78 23.31
C PHE A 192 -12.39 -6.65 22.30
N SER A 193 -13.44 -5.97 21.83
CA SER A 193 -13.31 -4.77 21.00
C SER A 193 -12.38 -3.73 21.63
N ARG A 194 -12.49 -3.47 22.95
CA ARG A 194 -11.62 -2.51 23.65
C ARG A 194 -10.15 -2.91 23.55
N TRP A 195 -9.83 -4.20 23.69
CA TRP A 195 -8.46 -4.69 23.57
C TRP A 195 -7.93 -4.57 22.13
N LEU A 196 -8.78 -4.68 21.13
CA LEU A 196 -8.38 -4.46 19.72
C LEU A 196 -8.06 -2.98 19.47
N PHE A 197 -8.85 -2.05 20.02
CA PHE A 197 -8.53 -0.62 19.94
C PHE A 197 -7.25 -0.29 20.69
N VAL A 198 -7.05 -0.85 21.89
CA VAL A 198 -5.80 -0.69 22.67
C VAL A 198 -4.62 -1.27 21.87
N GLY A 199 -4.79 -2.42 21.24
CA GLY A 199 -3.77 -3.01 20.36
C GLY A 199 -3.43 -2.11 19.16
N ALA A 200 -4.44 -1.54 18.50
CA ALA A 200 -4.22 -0.61 17.39
C ALA A 200 -3.47 0.66 17.84
N ILE A 201 -3.82 1.21 19.00
CA ILE A 201 -3.10 2.36 19.61
C ILE A 201 -1.66 1.95 19.95
N GLY A 202 -1.48 0.77 20.58
CA GLY A 202 -0.15 0.24 20.91
C GLY A 202 0.75 0.09 19.69
N ILE A 203 0.22 -0.46 18.58
CA ILE A 203 0.94 -0.53 17.31
C ILE A 203 1.32 0.87 16.82
N THR A 204 0.40 1.82 16.85
CA THR A 204 0.67 3.20 16.42
C THR A 204 1.79 3.83 17.25
N ILE A 205 1.79 3.64 18.55
CA ILE A 205 2.86 4.13 19.45
C ILE A 205 4.19 3.45 19.10
N LEU A 206 4.21 2.12 18.93
CA LEU A 206 5.42 1.37 18.58
C LEU A 206 6.00 1.81 17.24
N VAL A 207 5.13 2.00 16.21
CA VAL A 207 5.53 2.51 14.90
C VAL A 207 6.11 3.91 15.02
N GLY A 208 5.46 4.81 15.79
CA GLY A 208 5.94 6.18 15.99
C GLY A 208 7.28 6.26 16.73
N LEU A 209 7.51 5.34 17.69
CA LEU A 209 8.78 5.24 18.42
C LEU A 209 9.91 4.62 17.57
N ALA A 210 9.58 3.66 16.70
CA ALA A 210 10.54 3.02 15.83
C ALA A 210 10.87 3.84 14.56
N TYR A 211 10.05 4.86 14.26
CA TYR A 211 10.23 5.72 13.11
C TYR A 211 11.52 6.54 13.22
N HIS A 212 12.31 6.51 12.15
CA HIS A 212 13.52 7.33 12.01
C HIS A 212 13.22 8.57 11.15
N PRO A 213 13.44 9.81 11.66
CA PRO A 213 13.23 11.03 10.90
C PRO A 213 14.41 11.34 9.97
N GLY A 214 14.16 12.12 8.93
CA GLY A 214 15.17 12.63 8.02
C GLY A 214 15.33 11.81 6.75
N VAL A 215 16.24 12.23 5.91
CA VAL A 215 16.60 11.57 4.65
C VAL A 215 17.28 10.25 4.95
N ILE A 216 16.83 9.19 4.27
CA ILE A 216 17.42 7.86 4.39
C ILE A 216 18.31 7.64 3.18
N GLY A 217 19.60 7.49 3.43
CA GLY A 217 20.60 7.12 2.44
C GLY A 217 20.86 5.61 2.45
N GLU A 218 22.06 5.23 1.99
CA GLU A 218 22.53 3.86 2.09
C GLU A 218 22.87 3.47 3.55
N PRO A 219 22.94 2.17 3.87
CA PRO A 219 23.20 1.70 5.24
C PRO A 219 24.51 2.25 5.85
N GLU A 220 25.51 2.54 5.01
CA GLU A 220 26.79 3.10 5.45
C GLU A 220 26.70 4.60 5.76
N VAL A 221 25.78 5.32 5.10
CA VAL A 221 25.58 6.77 5.27
C VAL A 221 24.63 7.08 6.42
N THR A 222 23.56 6.26 6.56
CA THR A 222 22.54 6.44 7.60
C THR A 222 22.28 5.14 8.36
N PRO A 223 23.28 4.59 9.09
CA PRO A 223 23.17 3.29 9.77
C PRO A 223 22.02 3.27 10.80
N GLU A 224 21.67 4.40 11.39
CA GLU A 224 20.55 4.55 12.32
C GLU A 224 19.18 4.35 11.68
N ALA A 225 19.06 4.44 10.35
CA ALA A 225 17.81 4.15 9.61
C ALA A 225 17.62 2.65 9.33
N TYR A 226 18.57 1.82 9.75
CA TYR A 226 18.56 0.38 9.51
C TYR A 226 18.63 -0.42 10.82
N TRP A 227 18.08 -1.63 10.77
CA TRP A 227 18.34 -2.67 11.75
C TRP A 227 19.31 -3.68 11.18
N ASN A 228 20.30 -4.10 11.98
CA ASN A 228 21.13 -5.23 11.56
C ASN A 228 20.48 -6.53 12.00
N VAL A 229 20.00 -7.32 11.04
CA VAL A 229 19.36 -8.62 11.27
C VAL A 229 20.18 -9.70 10.58
N ALA A 230 20.83 -10.55 11.35
CA ALA A 230 21.69 -11.62 10.84
C ALA A 230 22.79 -11.11 9.87
N GLY A 231 23.40 -9.94 10.18
CA GLY A 231 24.44 -9.33 9.35
C GLY A 231 23.93 -8.54 8.14
N ARG A 232 22.61 -8.44 7.95
CA ARG A 232 22.00 -7.68 6.87
C ARG A 232 21.40 -6.36 7.38
N PRO A 233 21.63 -5.25 6.68
CA PRO A 233 20.95 -3.99 6.97
C PRO A 233 19.51 -4.07 6.45
N ILE A 234 18.54 -3.96 7.35
CA ILE A 234 17.10 -3.97 7.03
C ILE A 234 16.54 -2.57 7.25
N SER A 235 15.97 -1.97 6.20
CA SER A 235 15.38 -0.63 6.25
C SER A 235 14.26 -0.56 7.30
N LYS A 236 14.38 0.37 8.26
CA LYS A 236 13.34 0.66 9.26
C LYS A 236 12.08 1.15 8.57
N LEU A 237 12.20 2.07 7.62
CA LEU A 237 11.08 2.66 6.90
C LEU A 237 10.25 1.60 6.17
N ASP A 238 10.93 0.76 5.36
CA ASP A 238 10.22 -0.28 4.62
C ASP A 238 9.59 -1.30 5.56
N THR A 239 10.27 -1.67 6.65
CA THR A 239 9.70 -2.58 7.65
C THR A 239 8.46 -1.98 8.31
N LEU A 240 8.46 -0.71 8.70
CA LEU A 240 7.31 -0.04 9.30
C LEU A 240 6.16 0.14 8.31
N TYR A 241 6.46 0.28 7.02
CA TYR A 241 5.44 0.45 6.01
C TYR A 241 4.86 -0.87 5.49
N LEU A 242 5.68 -1.92 5.35
CA LEU A 242 5.33 -3.19 4.70
C LEU A 242 4.96 -4.31 5.69
N SER A 243 5.49 -4.28 6.94
CA SER A 243 5.30 -5.41 7.85
C SER A 243 3.85 -5.58 8.28
N THR A 244 3.42 -6.82 8.36
CA THR A 244 2.06 -7.17 8.81
C THR A 244 1.77 -6.66 10.22
N VAL A 245 2.77 -6.65 11.10
CA VAL A 245 2.61 -6.18 12.48
C VAL A 245 2.34 -4.67 12.52
N ALA A 246 3.14 -3.87 11.82
CA ALA A 246 2.96 -2.42 11.78
C ALA A 246 1.64 -2.01 11.09
N ARG A 247 1.21 -2.78 10.08
CA ARG A 247 -0.02 -2.52 9.32
C ARG A 247 -1.27 -3.15 9.92
N ALA A 248 -1.15 -4.00 10.94
CA ALA A 248 -2.30 -4.61 11.62
C ALA A 248 -3.22 -3.58 12.29
N GLY A 249 -2.75 -2.36 12.57
CA GLY A 249 -3.54 -1.30 13.23
C GLY A 249 -4.90 -1.07 12.59
N GLY A 250 -4.96 -0.85 11.25
CA GLY A 250 -6.20 -0.66 10.51
C GLY A 250 -7.12 -1.89 10.52
N LEU A 251 -6.54 -3.08 10.38
CA LEU A 251 -7.28 -4.35 10.46
C LEU A 251 -7.92 -4.55 11.85
N LEU A 252 -7.18 -4.24 12.92
CA LEU A 252 -7.67 -4.32 14.29
C LEU A 252 -8.74 -3.26 14.59
N LEU A 253 -8.58 -2.02 14.07
CA LEU A 253 -9.61 -0.98 14.16
C LEU A 253 -10.92 -1.46 13.53
N GLY A 254 -10.87 -1.98 12.30
CA GLY A 254 -12.03 -2.52 11.61
C GLY A 254 -12.66 -3.70 12.36
N ALA A 255 -11.85 -4.63 12.83
CA ALA A 255 -12.30 -5.79 13.60
C ALA A 255 -12.96 -5.39 14.93
N GLY A 256 -12.34 -4.47 15.68
CA GLY A 256 -12.90 -3.92 16.91
C GLY A 256 -14.22 -3.21 16.66
N PHE A 257 -14.31 -2.44 15.60
CA PHE A 257 -15.52 -1.73 15.24
C PHE A 257 -16.67 -2.67 14.87
N ALA A 258 -16.42 -3.76 14.14
CA ALA A 258 -17.43 -4.76 13.80
C ALA A 258 -18.08 -5.42 15.04
N MET A 259 -17.37 -5.43 16.16
CA MET A 259 -17.89 -6.00 17.41
C MET A 259 -18.90 -5.11 18.12
N VAL A 260 -18.79 -3.79 17.93
CA VAL A 260 -19.67 -2.79 18.59
C VAL A 260 -20.66 -2.17 17.60
N TRP A 261 -20.30 -2.04 16.33
CA TRP A 261 -21.12 -1.44 15.29
C TRP A 261 -21.67 -2.51 14.35
N ARG A 262 -22.92 -2.92 14.59
CA ARG A 262 -23.59 -3.93 13.78
C ARG A 262 -24.80 -3.30 13.09
N PRO A 263 -24.91 -3.31 11.75
CA PRO A 263 -25.98 -2.63 11.02
C PRO A 263 -27.39 -3.02 11.47
N PHE A 264 -27.59 -4.28 11.87
CA PHE A 264 -28.91 -4.75 12.37
C PHE A 264 -29.26 -4.27 13.78
N ALA A 265 -28.27 -4.13 14.67
CA ALA A 265 -28.51 -3.65 16.02
C ALA A 265 -28.90 -2.17 16.01
N ILE A 266 -28.37 -1.40 15.08
CA ILE A 266 -28.63 0.04 14.92
C ILE A 266 -30.05 0.31 14.48
N VAL A 267 -30.65 -0.57 13.67
CA VAL A 267 -32.06 -0.44 13.23
C VAL A 267 -33.06 -0.40 14.41
N ARG A 268 -32.69 -0.93 15.56
CA ARG A 268 -33.53 -1.03 16.76
C ARG A 268 -33.07 -0.13 17.92
N GLY A 269 -31.97 0.59 17.77
CA GLY A 269 -31.37 1.42 18.83
C GLY A 269 -31.72 2.91 18.73
N PRO A 270 -31.25 3.71 19.71
CA PRO A 270 -31.50 5.17 19.76
C PRO A 270 -30.89 5.95 18.59
N LEU A 271 -30.00 5.32 17.82
CA LEU A 271 -29.35 5.92 16.65
C LEU A 271 -30.16 5.74 15.36
N ARG A 272 -31.28 4.98 15.39
CA ARG A 272 -32.10 4.64 14.21
C ARG A 272 -32.46 5.84 13.35
N ASP A 273 -32.89 6.93 13.99
CA ASP A 273 -33.45 8.08 13.31
C ASP A 273 -32.44 9.22 13.12
N ARG A 274 -31.14 8.96 13.42
CA ARG A 274 -30.05 9.92 13.34
C ARG A 274 -29.35 9.97 11.97
N GLY A 275 -29.99 9.57 10.88
CA GLY A 275 -29.40 9.50 9.53
C GLY A 275 -28.70 10.79 9.10
N ARG A 276 -29.31 11.96 9.32
CA ARG A 276 -28.70 13.26 8.99
C ARG A 276 -27.41 13.53 9.77
N ALA A 277 -27.32 13.12 11.03
CA ALA A 277 -26.10 13.27 11.80
C ALA A 277 -24.95 12.42 11.22
N PHE A 278 -25.26 11.20 10.75
CA PHE A 278 -24.30 10.36 10.04
C PHE A 278 -23.91 10.92 8.68
N ASP A 279 -24.78 11.65 7.99
CA ASP A 279 -24.42 12.35 6.75
C ASP A 279 -23.40 13.46 7.01
N VAL A 280 -23.58 14.24 8.09
CA VAL A 280 -22.60 15.25 8.50
C VAL A 280 -21.26 14.59 8.87
N VAL A 281 -21.31 13.51 9.65
CA VAL A 281 -20.11 12.73 10.01
C VAL A 281 -19.41 12.21 8.76
N ALA A 282 -20.16 11.69 7.77
CA ALA A 282 -19.59 11.24 6.49
C ALA A 282 -18.87 12.37 5.75
N VAL A 283 -19.52 13.53 5.61
CA VAL A 283 -18.92 14.69 4.92
C VAL A 283 -17.63 15.12 5.61
N LEU A 284 -17.64 15.27 6.94
CA LEU A 284 -16.45 15.66 7.70
C LEU A 284 -15.34 14.61 7.61
N ALA A 285 -15.69 13.32 7.68
CA ALA A 285 -14.72 12.24 7.59
C ALA A 285 -14.12 12.12 6.19
N PHE A 286 -14.93 12.27 5.13
CA PHE A 286 -14.41 12.31 3.75
C PHE A 286 -13.57 13.56 3.50
N ALA A 287 -13.95 14.73 4.02
CA ALA A 287 -13.15 15.94 3.92
C ALA A 287 -11.79 15.78 4.64
N GLY A 288 -11.81 15.22 5.86
CA GLY A 288 -10.58 14.92 6.59
C GLY A 288 -9.70 13.89 5.89
N PHE A 289 -10.28 12.81 5.35
CA PHE A 289 -9.55 11.81 4.59
C PHE A 289 -8.98 12.38 3.29
N GLY A 290 -9.77 13.18 2.56
CA GLY A 290 -9.32 13.88 1.36
C GLY A 290 -8.20 14.88 1.66
N TRP A 291 -8.29 15.61 2.78
CA TRP A 291 -7.21 16.47 3.26
C TRP A 291 -5.93 15.67 3.52
N MET A 292 -6.04 14.51 4.17
CA MET A 292 -4.89 13.61 4.36
C MET A 292 -4.31 13.13 3.03
N CYS A 293 -5.16 12.73 2.09
CA CYS A 293 -4.72 12.31 0.75
C CYS A 293 -4.00 13.43 -0.03
N TRP A 294 -4.29 14.69 0.27
CA TRP A 294 -3.65 15.83 -0.38
C TRP A 294 -2.36 16.28 0.30
N ASN A 295 -2.26 16.15 1.64
CA ASN A 295 -1.19 16.76 2.43
C ASN A 295 -0.18 15.78 3.02
N ILE A 296 -0.47 14.47 3.03
CA ILE A 296 0.44 13.46 3.59
C ILE A 296 1.15 12.77 2.44
N HIS A 297 2.47 12.70 2.53
CA HIS A 297 3.34 12.02 1.59
C HIS A 297 3.88 10.73 2.23
N LEU A 298 4.29 9.75 1.44
CA LEU A 298 5.03 8.61 1.98
C LEU A 298 6.50 9.00 2.19
N VAL A 299 7.08 9.57 1.15
CA VAL A 299 8.43 10.13 1.14
C VAL A 299 8.39 11.45 0.38
N ASP A 300 9.09 12.44 0.87
CA ASP A 300 9.34 13.73 0.25
C ASP A 300 10.85 14.02 0.19
N PRO A 301 11.30 15.13 -0.39
CA PRO A 301 12.73 15.47 -0.44
C PRO A 301 13.42 15.59 0.93
N SER A 302 12.64 15.77 2.00
CA SER A 302 13.16 15.81 3.39
C SER A 302 13.21 14.43 4.05
N GLY A 303 12.75 13.39 3.38
CA GLY A 303 12.69 12.01 3.86
C GLY A 303 11.25 11.47 3.99
N ALA A 304 11.06 10.48 4.87
CA ALA A 304 9.73 9.94 5.14
C ALA A 304 8.87 10.93 5.94
N ASP A 305 7.59 11.06 5.58
CA ASP A 305 6.67 11.95 6.30
C ASP A 305 6.38 11.43 7.71
N GLY A 306 6.92 12.10 8.71
CA GLY A 306 6.74 11.74 10.12
C GLY A 306 5.31 11.76 10.59
N ARG A 307 4.43 12.57 9.97
CA ARG A 307 3.00 12.61 10.29
C ARG A 307 2.32 11.27 10.01
N LEU A 308 2.75 10.58 8.94
CA LEU A 308 2.23 9.27 8.56
C LEU A 308 2.49 8.24 9.67
N PHE A 309 3.75 8.11 10.10
CA PHE A 309 4.19 7.09 11.06
C PHE A 309 3.85 7.42 12.51
N ARG A 310 3.69 8.72 12.86
CA ARG A 310 3.35 9.19 14.21
C ARG A 310 1.85 9.35 14.44
N GLY A 311 1.02 8.57 13.74
CA GLY A 311 -0.42 8.52 13.94
C GLY A 311 -1.26 8.79 12.71
N GLY A 312 -0.69 9.15 11.55
CA GLY A 312 -1.43 9.41 10.31
C GLY A 312 -2.20 8.19 9.84
N LEU A 313 -1.58 7.00 9.86
CA LEU A 313 -2.25 5.74 9.53
C LEU A 313 -3.44 5.46 10.46
N PHE A 314 -3.27 5.66 11.75
CA PHE A 314 -4.34 5.51 12.74
C PHE A 314 -5.46 6.53 12.50
N GLY A 315 -5.12 7.79 12.23
CA GLY A 315 -6.08 8.85 11.90
C GLY A 315 -6.90 8.51 10.64
N ALA A 316 -6.26 8.04 9.57
CA ALA A 316 -6.93 7.55 8.36
C ALA A 316 -7.86 6.37 8.68
N GLY A 317 -7.43 5.46 9.56
CA GLY A 317 -8.24 4.36 10.07
C GLY A 317 -9.49 4.84 10.81
N ILE A 318 -9.36 5.81 11.71
CA ILE A 318 -10.52 6.39 12.45
C ILE A 318 -11.50 7.08 11.49
N LEU A 319 -11.00 7.89 10.55
CA LEU A 319 -11.86 8.52 9.53
C LEU A 319 -12.60 7.46 8.72
N THR A 320 -11.94 6.37 8.37
CA THR A 320 -12.56 5.23 7.69
C THR A 320 -13.65 4.58 8.52
N LEU A 321 -13.48 4.40 9.84
CA LEU A 321 -14.54 3.89 10.73
C LEU A 321 -15.76 4.80 10.75
N LEU A 322 -15.57 6.12 10.79
CA LEU A 322 -16.65 7.09 10.74
C LEU A 322 -17.43 6.99 9.42
N ILE A 323 -16.72 6.83 8.30
CA ILE A 323 -17.34 6.61 7.00
C ILE A 323 -18.11 5.27 6.99
N ILE A 324 -17.53 4.17 7.51
CA ILE A 324 -18.22 2.87 7.63
C ILE A 324 -19.50 3.03 8.45
N ALA A 325 -19.47 3.76 9.56
CA ALA A 325 -20.67 4.02 10.37
C ALA A 325 -21.78 4.67 9.54
N ALA A 326 -21.44 5.70 8.78
CA ALA A 326 -22.39 6.43 7.96
C ALA A 326 -22.95 5.58 6.80
N VAL A 327 -22.07 4.89 6.03
CA VAL A 327 -22.50 4.11 4.85
C VAL A 327 -23.23 2.81 5.22
N THR A 328 -23.11 2.34 6.45
CA THR A 328 -23.86 1.19 6.95
C THR A 328 -25.14 1.59 7.68
N HIS A 329 -25.37 2.87 7.91
CA HIS A 329 -26.60 3.39 8.52
C HIS A 329 -27.71 3.54 7.47
N ARG A 330 -28.85 2.89 7.68
CA ARG A 330 -29.98 2.85 6.71
C ARG A 330 -30.57 4.21 6.36
N GLY A 331 -30.61 5.13 7.32
CA GLY A 331 -31.19 6.48 7.14
C GLY A 331 -30.22 7.50 6.55
N SER A 332 -28.95 7.14 6.30
CA SER A 332 -27.94 8.04 5.77
C SER A 332 -28.03 8.16 4.25
N ALA A 333 -27.89 9.39 3.73
CA ALA A 333 -27.75 9.65 2.30
C ALA A 333 -26.43 9.13 1.76
N ALA A 334 -25.35 9.10 2.59
CA ALA A 334 -24.06 8.54 2.25
C ALA A 334 -24.17 7.07 1.82
N ASN A 335 -25.03 6.26 2.47
CA ASN A 335 -25.29 4.88 2.06
C ASN A 335 -25.89 4.80 0.64
N ARG A 336 -26.80 5.71 0.28
CA ARG A 336 -27.43 5.73 -1.05
C ARG A 336 -26.46 6.22 -2.12
N LEU A 337 -25.69 7.25 -1.81
CA LEU A 337 -24.72 7.83 -2.73
C LEU A 337 -23.59 6.84 -3.07
N LEU A 338 -22.96 6.26 -2.04
CA LEU A 338 -21.88 5.30 -2.23
C LEU A 338 -22.38 3.92 -2.68
N GLY A 339 -23.64 3.59 -2.38
CA GLY A 339 -24.31 2.41 -2.92
C GLY A 339 -24.81 2.55 -4.36
N GLY A 340 -24.51 3.66 -5.04
CA GLY A 340 -24.89 3.90 -6.44
C GLY A 340 -24.23 2.91 -7.41
N THR A 341 -24.87 2.70 -8.57
CA THR A 341 -24.50 1.66 -9.54
C THR A 341 -23.06 1.76 -10.02
N VAL A 342 -22.56 2.95 -10.29
CA VAL A 342 -21.20 3.16 -10.80
C VAL A 342 -20.16 2.80 -9.74
N LEU A 343 -20.31 3.32 -8.51
CA LEU A 343 -19.38 3.06 -7.43
C LEU A 343 -19.40 1.59 -7.00
N THR A 344 -20.57 0.96 -6.95
CA THR A 344 -20.65 -0.48 -6.64
C THR A 344 -20.09 -1.33 -7.77
N TRP A 345 -20.21 -0.92 -9.04
CA TRP A 345 -19.57 -1.60 -10.15
C TRP A 345 -18.04 -1.58 -10.01
N ILE A 346 -17.45 -0.41 -9.75
CA ILE A 346 -16.01 -0.27 -9.51
C ILE A 346 -15.60 -1.05 -8.26
N GLY A 347 -16.33 -0.90 -7.15
CA GLY A 347 -16.00 -1.51 -5.87
C GLY A 347 -16.05 -3.04 -5.87
N THR A 348 -16.99 -3.64 -6.61
CA THR A 348 -17.05 -5.10 -6.77
C THR A 348 -15.88 -5.65 -7.59
N ARG A 349 -15.26 -4.83 -8.42
CA ARG A 349 -14.09 -5.13 -9.25
C ARG A 349 -12.78 -4.58 -8.68
N SER A 350 -12.84 -3.93 -7.51
CA SER A 350 -11.68 -3.26 -6.90
C SER A 350 -10.47 -4.18 -6.72
N TYR A 351 -10.69 -5.47 -6.50
CA TYR A 351 -9.62 -6.46 -6.41
C TYR A 351 -8.88 -6.63 -7.74
N GLY A 352 -9.60 -6.87 -8.84
CA GLY A 352 -8.99 -6.98 -10.16
C GLY A 352 -8.34 -5.67 -10.62
N LEU A 353 -9.00 -4.51 -10.38
CA LEU A 353 -8.42 -3.20 -10.67
C LEU A 353 -7.10 -2.98 -9.94
N TYR A 354 -7.07 -3.30 -8.63
CA TYR A 354 -5.84 -3.22 -7.82
C TYR A 354 -4.78 -4.19 -8.31
N LEU A 355 -5.17 -5.38 -8.77
CA LEU A 355 -4.25 -6.43 -9.17
C LEU A 355 -3.57 -6.12 -10.52
N PHE A 356 -4.32 -5.64 -11.51
CA PHE A 356 -3.82 -5.51 -12.88
C PHE A 356 -3.25 -4.12 -13.21
N HIS A 357 -3.64 -3.03 -12.49
CA HIS A 357 -3.17 -1.69 -12.85
C HIS A 357 -1.66 -1.51 -12.74
N TRP A 358 -1.06 -2.00 -11.64
CA TRP A 358 0.35 -1.76 -11.34
C TRP A 358 1.31 -2.39 -12.36
N PRO A 359 1.18 -3.68 -12.75
CA PRO A 359 2.00 -4.26 -13.82
C PRO A 359 1.87 -3.50 -15.14
N ILE A 360 0.66 -3.07 -15.50
CA ILE A 360 0.43 -2.29 -16.71
C ILE A 360 1.14 -0.94 -16.63
N TYR A 361 1.11 -0.27 -15.47
CA TYR A 361 1.85 0.97 -15.26
C TYR A 361 3.36 0.76 -15.35
N GLN A 362 3.87 -0.33 -14.79
CA GLN A 362 5.28 -0.67 -14.87
C GLN A 362 5.74 -0.89 -16.31
N ILE A 363 4.95 -1.59 -17.11
CA ILE A 363 5.21 -1.79 -18.55
C ILE A 363 5.27 -0.46 -19.31
N ILE A 364 4.34 0.46 -19.03
CA ILE A 364 4.31 1.76 -19.70
C ILE A 364 5.47 2.64 -19.22
N ARG A 365 5.86 2.55 -17.94
CA ARG A 365 6.97 3.32 -17.37
C ARG A 365 8.33 3.00 -17.98
N ASN A 366 8.56 1.79 -18.45
CA ASN A 366 9.78 1.45 -19.16
C ASN A 366 10.00 2.34 -20.41
N VAL A 367 8.90 2.90 -20.95
CA VAL A 367 8.97 3.82 -22.12
C VAL A 367 8.71 5.26 -21.72
N ALA A 368 7.79 5.51 -20.79
CA ALA A 368 7.30 6.84 -20.42
C ALA A 368 8.06 7.51 -19.27
N GLY A 369 8.85 6.75 -18.50
CA GLY A 369 9.53 7.22 -17.29
C GLY A 369 8.70 7.03 -16.01
N ASN A 370 9.25 7.46 -14.86
CA ASN A 370 8.75 7.09 -13.53
C ASN A 370 7.34 7.61 -13.18
N SER A 371 6.88 8.69 -13.80
CA SER A 371 5.57 9.30 -13.54
C SER A 371 4.77 9.36 -14.83
N LEU A 372 3.58 8.76 -14.84
CA LEU A 372 2.71 8.79 -16.01
C LEU A 372 2.10 10.19 -16.20
N ARG A 373 2.03 10.64 -17.45
CA ARG A 373 1.23 11.79 -17.84
C ARG A 373 -0.25 11.40 -17.93
N LEU A 374 -1.14 12.39 -17.96
CA LEU A 374 -2.58 12.12 -17.97
C LEU A 374 -3.02 11.21 -19.14
N HIS A 375 -2.50 11.44 -20.34
CA HIS A 375 -2.85 10.61 -21.49
C HIS A 375 -2.31 9.18 -21.39
N GLU A 376 -1.12 8.98 -20.81
CA GLU A 376 -0.53 7.66 -20.54
C GLU A 376 -1.33 6.91 -19.46
N PHE A 377 -1.76 7.62 -18.43
CA PHE A 377 -2.67 7.08 -17.42
C PHE A 377 -4.00 6.63 -18.04
N LEU A 378 -4.64 7.47 -18.85
CA LEU A 378 -5.89 7.12 -19.53
C LEU A 378 -5.72 5.94 -20.48
N LEU A 379 -4.59 5.88 -21.20
CA LEU A 379 -4.23 4.76 -22.06
C LEU A 379 -4.04 3.47 -21.25
N ALA A 380 -3.36 3.54 -20.10
CA ALA A 380 -3.16 2.40 -19.19
C ALA A 380 -4.47 1.88 -18.58
N MET A 381 -5.44 2.77 -18.39
CA MET A 381 -6.75 2.39 -17.85
C MET A 381 -7.54 1.50 -18.80
N ILE A 382 -7.36 1.61 -20.10
CA ILE A 382 -8.08 0.79 -21.09
C ILE A 382 -7.77 -0.71 -20.89
N PRO A 383 -6.53 -1.18 -21.00
CA PRO A 383 -6.21 -2.58 -20.75
C PRO A 383 -6.51 -3.01 -19.31
N THR A 384 -6.31 -2.13 -18.33
CA THR A 384 -6.64 -2.42 -16.92
C THR A 384 -8.12 -2.75 -16.75
N LEU A 385 -9.01 -1.95 -17.30
CA LEU A 385 -10.46 -2.17 -17.24
C LEU A 385 -10.89 -3.41 -18.01
N ILE A 386 -10.33 -3.62 -19.22
CA ILE A 386 -10.66 -4.78 -20.07
C ILE A 386 -10.25 -6.08 -19.37
N ILE A 387 -8.99 -6.18 -18.91
CA ILE A 387 -8.48 -7.39 -18.25
C ILE A 387 -9.26 -7.64 -16.95
N THR A 388 -9.52 -6.59 -16.16
CA THR A 388 -10.32 -6.70 -14.93
C THR A 388 -11.72 -7.23 -15.22
N GLU A 389 -12.41 -6.69 -16.21
CA GLU A 389 -13.78 -7.13 -16.54
C GLU A 389 -13.80 -8.56 -17.08
N LEU A 390 -12.85 -8.93 -17.94
CA LEU A 390 -12.71 -10.29 -18.44
C LEU A 390 -12.40 -11.27 -17.30
N SER A 391 -11.44 -10.94 -16.43
CA SER A 391 -11.13 -11.74 -15.25
C SER A 391 -12.35 -11.91 -14.35
N TYR A 392 -13.04 -10.80 -14.03
CA TYR A 392 -14.22 -10.83 -13.17
C TYR A 392 -15.34 -11.70 -13.72
N ARG A 393 -15.64 -11.60 -15.02
CA ARG A 393 -16.74 -12.35 -15.65
C ARG A 393 -16.42 -13.81 -15.90
N PHE A 394 -15.24 -14.08 -16.43
CA PHE A 394 -14.91 -15.40 -16.98
C PHE A 394 -14.03 -16.26 -16.05
N VAL A 395 -13.32 -15.65 -15.10
CA VAL A 395 -12.42 -16.36 -14.17
C VAL A 395 -12.96 -16.31 -12.74
N GLU A 396 -13.08 -15.11 -12.17
CA GLU A 396 -13.44 -14.97 -10.76
C GLU A 396 -14.87 -15.41 -10.44
N THR A 397 -15.85 -14.89 -11.18
CA THR A 397 -17.26 -15.15 -10.87
C THR A 397 -17.64 -16.62 -11.02
N PRO A 398 -17.28 -17.35 -12.10
CA PRO A 398 -17.59 -18.77 -12.21
C PRO A 398 -17.00 -19.63 -11.10
N ILE A 399 -15.76 -19.35 -10.69
CA ILE A 399 -15.08 -20.10 -9.62
C ILE A 399 -15.70 -19.76 -8.25
N ARG A 400 -15.98 -18.49 -8.01
CA ARG A 400 -16.58 -18.00 -6.76
C ARG A 400 -17.95 -18.60 -6.48
N ILE A 401 -18.82 -18.74 -7.48
CA ILE A 401 -20.15 -19.34 -7.32
C ILE A 401 -20.16 -20.86 -7.34
N GLY A 402 -18.98 -21.50 -7.41
CA GLY A 402 -18.85 -22.97 -7.44
C GLY A 402 -19.21 -23.60 -8.79
N GLY A 403 -19.23 -22.79 -9.86
CA GLY A 403 -19.59 -23.26 -11.20
C GLY A 403 -18.71 -24.41 -11.70
N VAL A 404 -17.40 -24.40 -11.35
CA VAL A 404 -16.47 -25.49 -11.66
C VAL A 404 -16.90 -26.79 -10.97
N GLY A 405 -17.29 -26.74 -9.69
CA GLY A 405 -17.78 -27.90 -8.96
C GLY A 405 -19.11 -28.45 -9.51
N ALA A 406 -20.02 -27.55 -9.87
CA ALA A 406 -21.28 -27.94 -10.52
C ALA A 406 -21.03 -28.57 -11.89
N LEU A 407 -20.06 -28.05 -12.66
CA LEU A 407 -19.69 -28.58 -13.96
C LEU A 407 -19.03 -29.96 -13.86
N THR A 408 -18.07 -30.13 -12.93
CA THR A 408 -17.42 -31.43 -12.67
C THR A 408 -18.45 -32.49 -12.22
N GLN A 409 -19.44 -32.08 -11.45
CA GLN A 409 -20.52 -32.98 -11.02
C GLN A 409 -21.44 -33.37 -12.19
N ARG A 410 -21.79 -32.45 -13.08
CA ARG A 410 -22.56 -32.72 -14.32
C ARG A 410 -21.79 -33.63 -15.28
N VAL A 411 -20.48 -33.42 -15.43
CA VAL A 411 -19.62 -34.31 -16.22
C VAL A 411 -19.55 -35.70 -15.59
N ARG A 412 -19.39 -35.81 -14.27
CA ARG A 412 -19.37 -37.09 -13.56
C ARG A 412 -20.70 -37.83 -13.65
N ASN A 413 -21.80 -37.09 -13.57
CA ASN A 413 -23.16 -37.67 -13.69
C ASN A 413 -23.56 -37.99 -15.15
N ARG A 414 -22.66 -37.81 -16.12
CA ARG A 414 -22.92 -37.98 -17.57
C ARG A 414 -24.09 -37.15 -18.12
N GLU A 415 -24.51 -36.09 -17.40
CA GLU A 415 -25.53 -35.16 -17.85
C GLU A 415 -25.04 -34.28 -19.02
N VAL A 416 -23.73 -34.07 -19.10
CA VAL A 416 -23.06 -33.43 -20.25
C VAL A 416 -22.21 -34.47 -20.97
N ARG A 417 -22.64 -34.87 -22.13
CA ARG A 417 -22.04 -35.98 -22.92
C ARG A 417 -20.61 -35.68 -23.40
N ARG A 418 -20.24 -34.41 -23.54
CA ARG A 418 -18.84 -33.99 -23.82
C ARG A 418 -18.63 -32.61 -23.18
N PRO A 419 -17.51 -32.36 -22.45
CA PRO A 419 -17.13 -31.00 -22.14
C PRO A 419 -17.03 -30.22 -23.45
N THR A 420 -17.69 -29.08 -23.53
CA THR A 420 -17.63 -28.24 -24.74
C THR A 420 -16.18 -27.99 -25.07
N GLY A 421 -15.81 -28.07 -26.37
CA GLY A 421 -14.42 -27.88 -26.82
C GLY A 421 -13.79 -26.60 -26.27
N LEU A 422 -14.61 -25.58 -26.01
CA LEU A 422 -14.21 -24.34 -25.33
C LEU A 422 -13.67 -24.56 -23.92
N LEU A 423 -14.26 -25.45 -23.11
CA LEU A 423 -13.78 -25.71 -21.75
C LEU A 423 -12.47 -26.51 -21.78
N VAL A 424 -12.37 -27.52 -22.64
CA VAL A 424 -11.14 -28.29 -22.83
C VAL A 424 -10.04 -27.38 -23.33
N GLY A 425 -10.35 -26.49 -24.28
CA GLY A 425 -9.42 -25.47 -24.77
C GLY A 425 -8.95 -24.51 -23.67
N ALA A 426 -9.88 -24.00 -22.85
CA ALA A 426 -9.52 -23.10 -21.74
C ALA A 426 -8.61 -23.79 -20.70
N VAL A 427 -8.92 -25.03 -20.32
CA VAL A 427 -8.08 -25.81 -19.41
C VAL A 427 -6.72 -26.09 -20.03
N ALA A 428 -6.67 -26.51 -21.30
CA ALA A 428 -5.42 -26.75 -22.01
C ALA A 428 -4.55 -25.48 -22.11
N ILE A 429 -5.12 -24.34 -22.45
CA ILE A 429 -4.41 -23.05 -22.47
C ILE A 429 -3.87 -22.72 -21.08
N THR A 430 -4.66 -22.89 -20.03
CA THR A 430 -4.22 -22.63 -18.65
C THR A 430 -3.06 -23.53 -18.25
N VAL A 431 -3.12 -24.83 -18.59
CA VAL A 431 -2.03 -25.77 -18.31
C VAL A 431 -0.77 -25.42 -19.09
N VAL A 432 -0.91 -25.12 -20.39
CA VAL A 432 0.22 -24.71 -21.23
C VAL A 432 0.85 -23.43 -20.70
N MET A 433 0.05 -22.44 -20.32
CA MET A 433 0.55 -21.20 -19.72
C MET A 433 1.26 -21.45 -18.38
N ALA A 434 0.70 -22.32 -17.52
CA ALA A 434 1.33 -22.67 -16.24
C ALA A 434 2.66 -23.40 -16.42
N VAL A 435 2.73 -24.35 -17.38
CA VAL A 435 3.96 -25.06 -17.71
C VAL A 435 4.99 -24.10 -18.31
N PHE A 436 4.60 -23.26 -19.25
CA PHE A 436 5.48 -22.26 -19.85
C PHE A 436 6.02 -21.30 -18.78
N ALA A 437 5.15 -20.75 -17.93
CA ALA A 437 5.56 -19.87 -16.84
C ALA A 437 6.51 -20.57 -15.86
N GLY A 438 6.21 -21.83 -15.50
CA GLY A 438 7.06 -22.64 -14.63
C GLY A 438 8.45 -22.89 -15.22
N VAL A 439 8.53 -23.23 -16.52
CA VAL A 439 9.80 -23.43 -17.22
C VAL A 439 10.57 -22.12 -17.34
N ALA A 440 9.91 -21.04 -17.79
CA ALA A 440 10.54 -19.73 -17.94
C ALA A 440 11.15 -19.22 -16.63
N LEU A 441 10.42 -19.34 -15.50
CA LEU A 441 10.92 -18.96 -14.20
C LEU A 441 12.01 -19.90 -13.66
N ALA A 442 11.93 -21.22 -13.94
CA ALA A 442 12.92 -22.18 -13.50
C ALA A 442 14.27 -22.03 -14.23
N THR A 443 14.23 -21.63 -15.50
CA THR A 443 15.43 -21.45 -16.34
C THR A 443 15.95 -20.01 -16.36
N ALA A 444 15.30 -19.09 -15.65
CA ALA A 444 15.75 -17.71 -15.57
C ALA A 444 17.04 -17.60 -14.76
N ASP A 445 18.06 -17.04 -15.34
CA ASP A 445 19.28 -16.68 -14.63
C ASP A 445 19.04 -15.45 -13.75
N LEU A 446 19.58 -15.48 -12.54
CA LEU A 446 19.71 -14.29 -11.72
C LEU A 446 20.87 -13.50 -12.31
N LYS A 447 20.62 -12.63 -13.29
CA LYS A 447 21.59 -11.60 -13.60
C LYS A 447 21.70 -10.71 -12.37
N GLN A 448 22.80 -10.85 -11.67
CA GLN A 448 23.30 -9.84 -10.75
C GLN A 448 23.46 -8.58 -11.61
N ASN A 449 22.97 -7.44 -11.17
CA ASN A 449 23.11 -6.20 -11.94
C ASN A 449 24.57 -6.08 -12.38
N ASP A 450 24.80 -5.83 -13.68
CA ASP A 450 26.15 -5.76 -14.28
C ASP A 450 27.13 -4.87 -13.48
N ILE A 451 26.59 -3.90 -12.73
CA ILE A 451 27.35 -3.04 -11.81
C ILE A 451 27.83 -3.80 -10.57
N THR A 452 27.03 -4.73 -10.04
CA THR A 452 27.40 -5.52 -8.86
C THR A 452 28.36 -6.64 -9.25
N GLU A 453 28.26 -7.15 -10.47
CA GLU A 453 29.17 -8.14 -11.03
C GLU A 453 30.52 -7.50 -11.34
N SER A 454 30.55 -6.30 -11.94
CA SER A 454 31.78 -5.55 -12.15
C SER A 454 32.44 -5.03 -10.85
N LEU A 455 31.67 -4.83 -9.78
CA LEU A 455 32.20 -4.52 -8.45
C LEU A 455 32.65 -5.77 -7.67
N ALA A 456 31.98 -6.93 -7.91
CA ALA A 456 32.34 -8.20 -7.27
C ALA A 456 33.55 -8.88 -7.93
N ASP A 457 33.73 -8.70 -9.23
CA ASP A 457 34.87 -9.24 -9.97
C ASP A 457 36.16 -8.49 -9.69
N GLY A 458 36.13 -7.37 -8.94
CA GLY A 458 37.34 -6.71 -8.36
C GLY A 458 38.52 -6.53 -9.33
N GLU A 459 38.31 -6.91 -10.58
CA GLU A 459 39.32 -6.88 -11.61
C GLU A 459 39.37 -5.49 -12.22
N ASP A 460 40.38 -4.76 -11.77
CA ASP A 460 41.12 -3.74 -12.51
C ASP A 460 40.29 -2.89 -13.49
N PHE A 461 39.38 -2.06 -12.97
CA PHE A 461 39.17 -0.77 -13.60
C PHE A 461 40.43 0.11 -13.34
N THR A 462 41.57 -0.33 -13.77
CA THR A 462 42.63 0.59 -14.17
C THR A 462 42.10 1.26 -15.43
N VAL A 463 41.37 2.35 -15.25
CA VAL A 463 41.19 3.33 -16.33
C VAL A 463 42.64 3.74 -16.69
N SER A 464 43.17 3.15 -17.75
CA SER A 464 44.38 3.64 -18.37
C SER A 464 44.07 5.06 -18.82
N LEU A 465 44.49 6.02 -18.03
CA LEU A 465 44.44 7.45 -18.36
C LEU A 465 45.21 7.78 -19.66
N SER A 466 45.82 6.74 -20.30
CA SER A 466 46.55 6.89 -21.55
C SER A 466 45.68 7.03 -22.79
N ASP A 467 44.41 6.59 -22.73
CA ASP A 467 43.51 6.61 -23.90
C ASP A 467 42.32 7.57 -23.75
N ALA A 468 42.20 8.24 -22.60
CA ALA A 468 41.32 9.39 -22.50
C ALA A 468 42.06 10.57 -23.13
N GLU A 469 41.82 10.88 -24.40
CA GLU A 469 41.98 12.23 -24.90
C GLU A 469 41.18 13.15 -23.97
N ILE A 470 41.86 13.69 -22.96
CA ILE A 470 41.32 14.80 -22.18
C ILE A 470 41.10 15.89 -23.21
N PRO A 471 39.90 16.31 -23.54
CA PRO A 471 39.74 17.46 -24.43
C PRO A 471 40.48 18.61 -23.75
N VAL A 472 41.58 19.04 -24.38
CA VAL A 472 42.35 20.19 -23.94
C VAL A 472 41.34 21.30 -23.71
N PRO A 473 41.30 21.93 -22.53
CA PRO A 473 40.37 23.02 -22.31
C PRO A 473 40.67 24.06 -23.39
N VAL A 474 39.68 24.32 -24.24
CA VAL A 474 39.75 25.39 -25.22
C VAL A 474 40.08 26.65 -24.42
N ALA A 475 41.29 27.18 -24.66
CA ALA A 475 41.77 28.39 -24.00
C ALA A 475 40.70 29.47 -24.26
N ILE A 476 40.01 29.88 -23.23
CA ILE A 476 39.09 31.00 -23.28
C ILE A 476 39.97 32.20 -23.63
N PRO A 477 39.76 32.89 -24.77
CA PRO A 477 40.55 34.07 -25.10
C PRO A 477 40.41 35.07 -23.96
N PRO A 478 41.50 35.79 -23.57
CA PRO A 478 41.44 36.72 -22.47
C PRO A 478 40.39 37.79 -22.77
N VAL A 479 39.40 37.89 -21.89
CA VAL A 479 38.43 38.99 -21.94
C VAL A 479 39.18 40.26 -21.68
N THR A 480 39.41 41.04 -22.74
CA THR A 480 39.98 42.38 -22.66
C THR A 480 38.92 43.25 -21.93
N VAL A 481 39.13 43.45 -20.64
CA VAL A 481 38.37 44.44 -19.88
C VAL A 481 38.82 45.80 -20.38
N ALA A 482 37.98 46.43 -21.18
CA ALA A 482 38.16 47.82 -21.56
C ALA A 482 38.07 48.68 -20.30
N SER A 483 39.19 49.19 -19.86
CA SER A 483 39.29 50.18 -18.79
C SER A 483 38.63 51.45 -19.28
N THR A 484 37.39 51.68 -18.89
CA THR A 484 36.72 52.98 -19.09
C THR A 484 37.29 53.93 -18.05
N THR A 485 38.28 54.73 -18.47
CA THR A 485 38.77 55.90 -17.73
C THR A 485 37.60 56.90 -17.61
N VAL A 486 37.10 57.04 -16.39
CA VAL A 486 36.19 58.15 -16.06
C VAL A 486 37.01 59.44 -16.03
N SER A 487 36.85 60.26 -17.06
CA SER A 487 37.38 61.64 -17.12
C SER A 487 36.53 62.51 -16.21
N THR A 488 37.12 62.93 -15.10
CA THR A 488 36.56 63.99 -14.26
C THR A 488 36.82 65.34 -14.91
N ARG A 489 35.77 66.03 -15.28
CA ARG A 489 35.80 67.47 -15.62
C ARG A 489 34.83 68.20 -14.69
N PRO A 490 35.29 69.27 -13.99
CA PRO A 490 34.45 70.11 -13.17
C PRO A 490 33.89 71.25 -14.00
N THR A 491 32.60 71.56 -13.87
CA THR A 491 32.10 72.92 -14.13
C THR A 491 30.72 73.12 -13.55
N THR A 492 30.68 74.02 -12.58
CA THR A 492 29.84 75.23 -12.41
C THR A 492 28.31 75.15 -12.55
N THR A 493 27.72 75.43 -11.41
CA THR A 493 26.63 76.40 -11.10
C THR A 493 25.62 76.76 -12.21
N ASP A 494 24.33 76.58 -12.01
CA ASP A 494 23.42 77.53 -11.39
C ASP A 494 21.96 77.03 -11.40
N PRO A 495 21.06 77.67 -10.66
CA PRO A 495 19.93 77.04 -10.07
C PRO A 495 18.60 77.42 -10.78
N ALA A 496 17.58 76.64 -10.60
CA ALA A 496 16.20 77.10 -10.42
C ALA A 496 15.16 75.98 -10.72
N LEU A 497 14.32 75.86 -9.82
CA LEU A 497 12.85 75.72 -9.83
C LEU A 497 12.33 74.54 -8.99
N VAL A 498 12.00 74.94 -7.78
CA VAL A 498 10.99 74.31 -6.92
C VAL A 498 9.62 74.56 -7.58
N PRO A 499 8.68 73.68 -7.50
CA PRO A 499 7.53 74.02 -6.67
C PRO A 499 7.11 73.00 -5.64
N THR A 500 6.67 73.59 -4.58
CA THR A 500 6.11 73.19 -3.32
C THR A 500 4.72 72.53 -3.39
N PRO A 501 4.19 72.13 -2.26
CA PRO A 501 3.27 71.01 -2.12
C PRO A 501 1.81 71.43 -1.96
N THR A 502 0.90 70.47 -2.07
CA THR A 502 -0.53 70.73 -1.74
C THR A 502 -1.02 69.78 -0.66
N THR A 503 -1.15 70.33 0.49
CA THR A 503 -2.12 70.26 1.62
C THR A 503 -3.12 69.14 1.72
N LEU A 504 -3.18 68.65 2.94
CA LEU A 504 -4.19 67.96 3.75
C LEU A 504 -5.59 68.67 3.75
N PRO A 505 -6.65 68.03 4.28
CA PRO A 505 -6.88 68.11 5.74
C PRO A 505 -7.55 66.90 6.43
N ASN A 506 -7.13 66.67 7.65
CA ASN A 506 -7.81 66.74 8.95
C ASN A 506 -8.98 65.82 9.33
N GLY A 507 -8.83 65.28 10.54
CA GLY A 507 -9.84 64.90 11.53
C GLY A 507 -9.31 63.80 12.46
N ALA A 508 -8.60 64.12 13.54
CA ALA A 508 -9.00 64.29 14.94
C ALA A 508 -9.67 63.00 15.55
N GLU A 509 -9.29 62.40 16.60
CA GLU A 509 -9.00 62.70 18.01
C GLU A 509 -8.82 61.38 18.77
N SER A 510 -7.96 61.09 19.63
CA SER A 510 -7.64 61.28 21.01
C SER A 510 -6.76 60.17 21.51
N ALA A 511 -5.65 60.50 22.17
CA ALA A 511 -4.87 59.68 23.13
C ALA A 511 -5.49 59.85 24.53
N PRO A 512 -5.00 59.19 25.65
CA PRO A 512 -3.62 58.81 25.93
C PRO A 512 -3.46 57.47 26.74
N GLY A 513 -2.21 57.08 26.98
CA GLY A 513 -1.85 56.13 28.07
C GLY A 513 -0.56 55.37 27.91
N THR A 514 0.51 56.01 28.24
CA THR A 514 1.82 55.60 28.80
C THR A 514 2.04 54.10 29.13
N THR A 515 3.12 53.51 28.62
CA THR A 515 4.26 53.00 29.42
C THR A 515 5.42 52.61 28.51
N ALA A 516 6.61 52.93 28.97
CA ALA A 516 7.89 52.84 28.32
C ALA A 516 8.41 51.42 28.19
N ASP A 517 9.05 51.15 27.07
CA ASP A 517 9.84 49.94 26.85
C ASP A 517 11.30 50.32 26.51
N PRO A 518 12.32 49.69 27.12
CA PRO A 518 13.71 50.07 26.88
C PRO A 518 14.25 49.42 25.58
N ALA A 519 15.11 50.19 24.93
CA ALA A 519 15.80 49.90 23.67
C ALA A 519 16.67 48.63 23.69
N PRO A 520 16.83 47.92 22.57
CA PRO A 520 17.78 46.82 22.44
C PRO A 520 19.19 47.32 22.23
N THR A 521 20.10 46.80 23.04
CA THR A 521 21.55 47.03 23.03
C THR A 521 22.15 46.28 21.81
N THR A 522 22.78 47.03 20.93
CA THR A 522 23.62 46.50 19.81
C THR A 522 24.94 46.01 20.37
N VAL A 523 25.22 44.70 20.10
CA VAL A 523 26.56 44.10 20.37
C VAL A 523 27.35 44.15 19.05
N PRO A 524 28.62 44.59 19.07
CA PRO A 524 29.45 44.65 17.86
C PRO A 524 29.96 43.26 17.45
N PRO A 525 30.24 43.00 16.17
CA PRO A 525 30.72 41.70 15.68
C PRO A 525 32.14 41.39 16.13
N THR A 526 32.30 40.26 16.77
CA THR A 526 33.59 39.68 17.15
C THR A 526 34.26 39.05 15.92
N THR A 527 35.36 39.57 15.51
CA THR A 527 36.24 39.03 14.48
C THR A 527 36.91 37.76 15.01
N VAL A 528 36.56 36.61 14.45
CA VAL A 528 37.23 35.33 14.75
C VAL A 528 38.43 35.18 13.84
N ALA A 529 39.64 35.07 14.42
CA ALA A 529 40.86 34.75 13.72
C ALA A 529 40.86 33.29 13.18
N PRO A 530 41.51 32.99 12.05
CA PRO A 530 41.51 31.64 11.49
C PRO A 530 42.33 30.68 12.38
N VAL A 531 41.70 29.58 12.75
CA VAL A 531 42.33 28.46 13.45
C VAL A 531 43.17 27.68 12.44
N VAL A 532 44.47 27.64 12.65
CA VAL A 532 45.39 26.76 11.90
C VAL A 532 45.21 25.35 12.45
N VAL A 533 44.68 24.45 11.62
CA VAL A 533 44.58 23.02 11.92
C VAL A 533 45.92 22.37 11.57
N PRO A 534 46.60 21.67 12.50
CA PRO A 534 47.84 20.94 12.17
C PRO A 534 47.49 19.72 11.29
N ALA A 535 48.36 19.47 10.30
CA ALA A 535 48.27 18.35 9.37
C ALA A 535 48.20 17.01 10.14
N SER A 536 47.09 16.30 9.97
CA SER A 536 46.92 14.94 10.48
C SER A 536 47.74 13.98 9.64
N THR A 537 48.71 13.30 10.28
CA THR A 537 49.48 12.21 9.71
C THR A 537 48.56 11.03 9.45
N ILE A 538 48.37 10.65 8.19
CA ILE A 538 47.65 9.47 7.75
C ILE A 538 48.42 8.22 8.23
N PRO A 539 47.81 7.30 9.00
CA PRO A 539 48.41 6.02 9.32
C PRO A 539 48.48 5.13 8.07
N PRO A 540 49.44 4.22 7.95
CA PRO A 540 49.55 3.31 6.81
C PRO A 540 48.36 2.34 6.78
N PRO A 541 47.97 1.85 5.57
CA PRO A 541 46.84 0.96 5.41
C PRO A 541 47.06 -0.37 6.18
N PRO A 542 46.03 -0.97 6.76
CA PRO A 542 46.16 -2.22 7.47
C PRO A 542 46.47 -3.37 6.50
N THR A 543 47.39 -4.21 6.93
CA THR A 543 47.84 -5.43 6.25
C THR A 543 46.66 -6.35 5.97
N THR A 544 46.50 -6.77 4.74
CA THR A 544 45.50 -7.71 4.24
C THR A 544 45.44 -8.98 5.08
N LEU A 545 44.35 -9.15 5.80
CA LEU A 545 43.97 -10.44 6.38
C LEU A 545 43.28 -11.27 5.27
N SER A 546 43.80 -12.50 5.06
CA SER A 546 43.20 -13.46 4.15
C SER A 546 41.73 -13.71 4.52
N PRO A 547 40.81 -13.83 3.53
CA PRO A 547 39.43 -14.13 3.80
C PRO A 547 39.27 -15.51 4.48
N PRO A 548 38.31 -15.67 5.40
CA PRO A 548 38.03 -16.96 6.01
C PRO A 548 37.52 -17.96 4.97
N PRO A 549 37.76 -19.26 5.15
CA PRO A 549 37.35 -20.29 4.20
C PRO A 549 35.82 -20.31 4.08
N VAL A 550 35.35 -20.29 2.83
CA VAL A 550 33.93 -20.45 2.47
C VAL A 550 33.46 -21.83 2.96
N ALA A 551 32.50 -21.86 3.87
CA ALA A 551 31.85 -23.08 4.28
C ALA A 551 31.09 -23.67 3.08
N GLN A 552 31.59 -24.80 2.55
CA GLN A 552 30.89 -25.61 1.56
C GLN A 552 29.67 -26.22 2.25
N PHE A 553 28.48 -25.77 1.94
CA PHE A 553 27.27 -26.51 2.29
C PHE A 553 27.16 -27.74 1.40
N GLY A 554 27.41 -28.93 2.01
CA GLY A 554 27.19 -30.20 1.36
C GLY A 554 25.71 -30.38 1.03
N VAL A 555 25.42 -30.60 -0.24
CA VAL A 555 24.10 -31.04 -0.71
C VAL A 555 23.89 -32.46 -0.18
N ILE A 556 22.90 -32.67 0.70
CA ILE A 556 22.47 -34.02 1.15
C ILE A 556 21.76 -34.66 -0.04
N THR A 557 22.42 -35.57 -0.72
CA THR A 557 21.89 -36.34 -1.85
C THR A 557 21.38 -37.75 -1.47
N ASP A 558 21.42 -38.12 -0.19
CA ASP A 558 21.02 -39.47 0.24
C ASP A 558 19.85 -39.40 1.23
N PHE A 559 18.66 -39.76 0.76
CA PHE A 559 17.41 -39.83 1.52
C PHE A 559 17.11 -41.28 2.04
N SER A 560 18.03 -42.22 1.94
CA SER A 560 17.81 -43.63 2.30
C SER A 560 17.74 -43.90 3.80
N ALA A 561 17.99 -42.92 4.66
CA ALA A 561 18.03 -43.07 6.11
C ALA A 561 16.78 -42.57 6.87
N ILE A 562 15.68 -42.22 6.18
CA ILE A 562 14.45 -41.82 6.85
C ILE A 562 13.59 -43.06 7.14
N THR A 563 13.64 -43.54 8.38
CA THR A 563 12.75 -44.59 8.87
C THR A 563 11.33 -44.03 9.02
N PRO A 564 10.28 -44.66 8.45
CA PRO A 564 8.92 -44.22 8.66
C PRO A 564 8.46 -44.48 10.09
N LEU A 565 7.91 -43.43 10.73
CA LEU A 565 7.20 -43.53 12.01
C LEU A 565 5.93 -44.36 11.81
N THR A 566 5.91 -45.58 12.31
CA THR A 566 4.68 -46.37 12.44
C THR A 566 3.83 -45.83 13.57
N LEU A 567 2.68 -45.29 13.24
CA LEU A 567 1.60 -45.06 14.18
C LEU A 567 0.88 -46.38 14.40
N THR A 568 0.97 -46.90 15.60
CA THR A 568 0.12 -48.02 16.10
C THR A 568 -1.24 -47.44 16.54
N PRO A 569 -2.33 -48.25 16.43
CA PRO A 569 -3.72 -47.81 16.50
C PRO A 569 -4.19 -47.34 17.88
#